data_a73e630769f48e6a5d96c54cb0688340
#
_entry.id   a73e630769f48e6a5d96c54cb0688340
#
_cell.length_a   1.000
_cell.length_b   1.000
_cell.length_c   1.000
_cell.angle_alpha   90.00
_cell.angle_beta   90.00
_cell.angle_gamma   90.00
#
_symmetry.space_group_name_H-M   'P 1'
#
loop_
_entity.id
_entity.type
_entity.pdbx_description
1 polymer ?
#
loop_
_entity_poly.entity_id
_entity_poly.type
_entity_poly.pdbx_seq_one_letter_code
_entity_poly.pdbx_strand_id
1 'polypeptide(L)'
;MENFFYNIPTKVSFGKGAIDDLPGYISEYGDSVLLVYGGGSIKRTGLYDRIIKLLDCSHISHIELSGVEPNPRLTTVKKGVQMCLEHDVKVILPVGGGSTIDCSKAIAAGACYDGDPWDLVGHPEKIENAMPIIAVATMAATGSEMDPFAVITNEETKQKKDIASDLLY
;
A
#
# COMPACT_ATOMS: atom_id res chain seq x y z
N MET A 1 19.47 -30.13 -10.41
CA MET A 1 18.57 -28.99 -10.12
C MET A 1 18.11 -29.18 -8.68
N GLU A 2 18.27 -28.17 -7.83
CA GLU A 2 17.82 -28.24 -6.45
C GLU A 2 16.30 -28.10 -6.38
N ASN A 3 15.66 -28.75 -5.43
CA ASN A 3 14.23 -28.62 -5.23
C ASN A 3 13.94 -27.25 -4.60
N PHE A 4 12.90 -26.56 -5.07
CA PHE A 4 12.43 -25.32 -4.48
C PHE A 4 10.90 -25.31 -4.38
N PHE A 5 10.39 -24.58 -3.43
CA PHE A 5 8.96 -24.28 -3.28
C PHE A 5 8.73 -22.81 -3.61
N TYR A 6 7.71 -22.53 -4.42
CA TYR A 6 7.33 -21.18 -4.79
C TYR A 6 5.84 -20.98 -4.55
N ASN A 7 5.52 -20.01 -3.73
CA ASN A 7 4.15 -19.62 -3.43
C ASN A 7 4.07 -18.10 -3.21
N ILE A 8 3.24 -17.43 -3.99
CA ILE A 8 2.91 -16.01 -3.79
C ILE A 8 1.43 -15.95 -3.41
N PRO A 9 1.07 -15.43 -2.23
CA PRO A 9 -0.31 -15.36 -1.77
C PRO A 9 -1.12 -14.24 -2.45
N THR A 10 -0.47 -13.33 -3.18
CA THR A 10 -1.14 -12.19 -3.83
C THR A 10 -2.16 -12.66 -4.85
N LYS A 11 -3.41 -12.25 -4.68
CA LYS A 11 -4.45 -12.42 -5.71
C LYS A 11 -4.27 -11.36 -6.79
N VAL A 12 -4.28 -11.75 -8.06
CA VAL A 12 -4.11 -10.83 -9.20
C VAL A 12 -5.35 -10.83 -10.06
N SER A 13 -5.95 -9.65 -10.24
CA SER A 13 -6.97 -9.40 -11.25
C SER A 13 -6.36 -8.55 -12.38
N PHE A 14 -6.32 -9.09 -13.58
CA PHE A 14 -5.69 -8.44 -14.73
C PHE A 14 -6.58 -8.50 -15.97
N GLY A 15 -6.73 -7.38 -16.65
CA GLY A 15 -7.45 -7.31 -17.91
C GLY A 15 -8.23 -6.01 -18.08
N LYS A 16 -8.87 -5.89 -19.25
CA LYS A 16 -9.71 -4.73 -19.53
C LYS A 16 -10.95 -4.76 -18.62
N GLY A 17 -11.11 -3.72 -17.82
CA GLY A 17 -12.25 -3.63 -16.89
C GLY A 17 -11.98 -4.23 -15.49
N ALA A 18 -10.82 -4.87 -15.24
CA ALA A 18 -10.49 -5.45 -13.93
C ALA A 18 -10.66 -4.49 -12.76
N ILE A 19 -10.49 -3.17 -12.98
CA ILE A 19 -10.71 -2.15 -11.96
C ILE A 19 -12.15 -2.07 -11.45
N ASP A 20 -13.13 -2.54 -12.22
CA ASP A 20 -14.54 -2.46 -11.84
C ASP A 20 -14.89 -3.44 -10.71
N ASP A 21 -14.06 -4.45 -10.48
CA ASP A 21 -14.20 -5.42 -9.39
C ASP A 21 -13.61 -4.89 -8.06
N LEU A 22 -12.90 -3.74 -8.08
CA LEU A 22 -12.22 -3.16 -6.93
C LEU A 22 -13.10 -3.03 -5.67
N PRO A 23 -14.35 -2.54 -5.75
CA PRO A 23 -15.21 -2.45 -4.56
C PRO A 23 -15.51 -3.81 -3.92
N GLY A 24 -15.62 -4.87 -4.74
CA GLY A 24 -15.83 -6.23 -4.26
C GLY A 24 -14.65 -6.71 -3.41
N TYR A 25 -13.42 -6.47 -3.87
CA TYR A 25 -12.21 -6.84 -3.11
C TYR A 25 -12.08 -6.04 -1.81
N ILE A 26 -12.39 -4.74 -1.83
CA ILE A 26 -12.35 -3.90 -0.63
C ILE A 26 -13.36 -4.40 0.40
N SER A 27 -14.58 -4.73 -0.03
CA SER A 27 -15.66 -5.16 0.85
C SER A 27 -15.39 -6.49 1.57
N GLU A 28 -14.40 -7.28 1.13
CA GLU A 28 -13.93 -8.47 1.87
C GLU A 28 -13.29 -8.08 3.22
N TYR A 29 -12.80 -6.85 3.37
CA TYR A 29 -12.06 -6.37 4.55
C TYR A 29 -12.75 -5.23 5.29
N GLY A 30 -13.63 -4.48 4.63
CA GLY A 30 -14.36 -3.36 5.24
C GLY A 30 -14.88 -2.35 4.21
N ASP A 31 -15.24 -1.17 4.69
CA ASP A 31 -15.88 -0.10 3.92
C ASP A 31 -15.17 1.26 4.04
N SER A 32 -13.91 1.25 4.49
CA SER A 32 -13.10 2.46 4.68
C SER A 32 -11.69 2.27 4.15
N VAL A 33 -11.24 3.14 3.25
CA VAL A 33 -9.91 3.04 2.63
C VAL A 33 -9.05 4.27 2.82
N LEU A 34 -7.73 4.06 2.95
CA LEU A 34 -6.72 5.08 2.72
C LEU A 34 -6.26 4.99 1.26
N LEU A 35 -6.69 5.92 0.43
CA LEU A 35 -6.25 6.04 -0.97
C LEU A 35 -4.87 6.69 -1.03
N VAL A 36 -3.85 5.93 -1.42
CA VAL A 36 -2.45 6.38 -1.46
C VAL A 36 -1.99 6.55 -2.90
N TYR A 37 -1.44 7.72 -3.26
CA TYR A 37 -0.93 7.96 -4.60
C TYR A 37 0.19 9.02 -4.64
N GLY A 38 0.95 9.04 -5.73
CA GLY A 38 2.07 9.95 -5.93
C GLY A 38 1.68 11.34 -6.47
N GLY A 39 2.48 11.91 -7.34
CA GLY A 39 2.39 13.29 -7.84
C GLY A 39 1.25 13.61 -8.81
N GLY A 40 0.16 12.86 -8.84
CA GLY A 40 -1.05 13.18 -9.58
C GLY A 40 -1.14 12.66 -11.01
N SER A 41 -0.29 11.72 -11.42
CA SER A 41 -0.41 11.03 -12.72
C SER A 41 -1.78 10.38 -12.92
N ILE A 42 -2.31 9.77 -11.86
CA ILE A 42 -3.61 9.11 -11.88
C ILE A 42 -4.78 10.09 -12.12
N LYS A 43 -4.64 11.35 -11.70
CA LYS A 43 -5.63 12.40 -11.99
C LYS A 43 -5.59 12.80 -13.47
N ARG A 44 -4.38 12.92 -14.06
CA ARG A 44 -4.25 13.23 -15.48
C ARG A 44 -4.77 12.15 -16.43
N THR A 45 -4.72 10.90 -16.01
CA THR A 45 -5.21 9.75 -16.80
C THR A 45 -6.70 9.45 -16.60
N GLY A 46 -7.37 10.13 -15.66
CA GLY A 46 -8.77 9.86 -15.30
C GLY A 46 -8.97 8.62 -14.42
N LEU A 47 -7.88 7.92 -14.06
CA LEU A 47 -7.97 6.74 -13.19
C LEU A 47 -8.48 7.12 -11.79
N TYR A 48 -8.04 8.26 -11.28
CA TYR A 48 -8.51 8.80 -10.00
C TYR A 48 -10.04 8.94 -9.98
N ASP A 49 -10.61 9.67 -10.97
CA ASP A 49 -12.05 9.91 -11.03
C ASP A 49 -12.85 8.60 -11.14
N ARG A 50 -12.31 7.63 -11.87
CA ARG A 50 -12.91 6.29 -11.99
C ARG A 50 -12.93 5.58 -10.66
N ILE A 51 -11.82 5.59 -9.89
CA ILE A 51 -11.74 4.95 -8.57
C ILE A 51 -12.70 5.62 -7.60
N ILE A 52 -12.68 6.95 -7.49
CA ILE A 52 -13.59 7.69 -6.61
C ILE A 52 -15.04 7.33 -6.91
N LYS A 53 -15.43 7.34 -8.20
CA LYS A 53 -16.79 6.94 -8.58
C LYS A 53 -17.14 5.52 -8.16
N LEU A 54 -16.22 4.57 -8.26
CA LEU A 54 -16.45 3.18 -7.82
C LEU A 54 -16.64 3.10 -6.31
N LEU A 55 -15.82 3.81 -5.53
CA LEU A 55 -15.93 3.87 -4.07
C LEU A 55 -17.26 4.49 -3.65
N ASP A 56 -17.61 5.64 -4.21
CA ASP A 56 -18.86 6.36 -3.89
C ASP A 56 -20.10 5.53 -4.24
N CYS A 57 -20.14 4.90 -5.43
CA CYS A 57 -21.25 4.05 -5.85
C CYS A 57 -21.42 2.81 -4.95
N SER A 58 -20.36 2.38 -4.29
CA SER A 58 -20.36 1.21 -3.40
C SER A 58 -20.41 1.59 -1.92
N HIS A 59 -20.62 2.88 -1.59
CA HIS A 59 -20.66 3.40 -0.22
C HIS A 59 -19.41 3.10 0.59
N ILE A 60 -18.24 3.04 -0.06
CA ILE A 60 -16.94 2.87 0.58
C ILE A 60 -16.38 4.26 0.89
N SER A 61 -16.18 4.54 2.17
CA SER A 61 -15.58 5.80 2.62
C SER A 61 -14.09 5.83 2.28
N HIS A 62 -13.57 7.04 1.99
CA HIS A 62 -12.16 7.17 1.68
C HIS A 62 -11.55 8.46 2.23
N ILE A 63 -10.28 8.37 2.59
CA ILE A 63 -9.41 9.51 2.85
C ILE A 63 -8.17 9.39 1.96
N GLU A 64 -7.47 10.50 1.71
CA GLU A 64 -6.42 10.54 0.72
C GLU A 64 -5.06 10.89 1.32
N LEU A 65 -4.05 10.07 1.02
CA LEU A 65 -2.64 10.38 1.19
C LEU A 65 -2.01 10.58 -0.19
N SER A 66 -1.88 11.83 -0.61
CA SER A 66 -1.29 12.20 -1.90
C SER A 66 0.16 12.66 -1.76
N GLY A 67 0.88 12.65 -2.88
CA GLY A 67 2.23 13.21 -2.95
C GLY A 67 3.32 12.25 -2.49
N VAL A 68 3.07 10.94 -2.51
CA VAL A 68 4.14 9.96 -2.24
C VAL A 68 5.28 10.17 -3.22
N GLU A 69 6.47 10.40 -2.68
CA GLU A 69 7.66 10.69 -3.47
C GLU A 69 8.29 9.42 -4.06
N PRO A 70 9.01 9.53 -5.17
CA PRO A 70 9.97 8.50 -5.57
C PRO A 70 10.93 8.23 -4.39
N ASN A 71 11.09 6.95 -4.02
CA ASN A 71 11.73 6.56 -2.75
C ASN A 71 10.96 7.12 -1.55
N PRO A 72 9.88 6.46 -1.13
CA PRO A 72 8.96 7.00 -0.13
C PRO A 72 9.68 7.32 1.18
N ARG A 73 9.28 8.41 1.79
CA ARG A 73 9.92 8.94 3.00
C ARG A 73 9.23 8.44 4.25
N LEU A 74 10.02 8.27 5.30
CA LEU A 74 9.51 7.89 6.62
C LEU A 74 8.46 8.89 7.15
N THR A 75 8.64 10.18 6.89
CA THR A 75 7.68 11.22 7.27
C THR A 75 6.32 11.00 6.59
N THR A 76 6.29 10.59 5.32
CA THR A 76 5.05 10.26 4.59
C THR A 76 4.42 8.98 5.14
N VAL A 77 5.24 7.97 5.49
CA VAL A 77 4.75 6.74 6.13
C VAL A 77 4.09 7.05 7.48
N LYS A 78 4.76 7.80 8.36
CA LYS A 78 4.21 8.21 9.68
C LYS A 78 2.88 8.96 9.55
N LYS A 79 2.77 9.86 8.57
CA LYS A 79 1.52 10.55 8.28
C LYS A 79 0.41 9.56 7.89
N GLY A 80 0.72 8.59 7.02
CA GLY A 80 -0.26 7.57 6.61
C GLY A 80 -0.70 6.69 7.78
N VAL A 81 0.22 6.28 8.65
CA VAL A 81 -0.08 5.54 9.89
C VAL A 81 -1.05 6.32 10.78
N GLN A 82 -0.75 7.60 11.04
CA GLN A 82 -1.61 8.46 11.84
C GLN A 82 -3.03 8.57 11.22
N MET A 83 -3.12 8.76 9.90
CA MET A 83 -4.41 8.82 9.20
C MET A 83 -5.20 7.51 9.33
N CYS A 84 -4.54 6.36 9.25
CA CYS A 84 -5.22 5.06 9.44
C CYS A 84 -5.84 4.94 10.83
N LEU A 85 -5.10 5.35 11.86
CA LEU A 85 -5.55 5.27 13.26
C LEU A 85 -6.67 6.27 13.57
N GLU A 86 -6.56 7.51 13.09
CA GLU A 86 -7.54 8.58 13.35
C GLU A 86 -8.89 8.34 12.67
N HIS A 87 -8.90 7.65 11.53
CA HIS A 87 -10.10 7.47 10.71
C HIS A 87 -10.61 6.02 10.64
N ASP A 88 -10.08 5.13 11.48
CA ASP A 88 -10.50 3.71 11.53
C ASP A 88 -10.48 3.04 10.14
N VAL A 89 -9.42 3.30 9.38
CA VAL A 89 -9.23 2.74 8.05
C VAL A 89 -9.15 1.21 8.10
N LYS A 90 -9.79 0.53 7.15
CA LYS A 90 -9.79 -0.93 7.08
C LYS A 90 -8.87 -1.48 6.00
N VAL A 91 -8.67 -0.73 4.91
CA VAL A 91 -7.88 -1.17 3.75
C VAL A 91 -6.98 -0.02 3.28
N ILE A 92 -5.75 -0.34 2.90
CA ILE A 92 -4.88 0.61 2.22
C ILE A 92 -4.94 0.34 0.71
N LEU A 93 -5.24 1.39 -0.05
CA LEU A 93 -5.43 1.33 -1.50
C LEU A 93 -4.34 2.16 -2.22
N PRO A 94 -3.13 1.61 -2.44
CA PRO A 94 -2.14 2.25 -3.30
C PRO A 94 -2.57 2.25 -4.76
N VAL A 95 -2.53 3.42 -5.38
CA VAL A 95 -2.77 3.60 -6.82
C VAL A 95 -1.55 4.25 -7.44
N GLY A 96 -0.66 3.44 -8.01
CA GLY A 96 0.61 3.92 -8.52
C GLY A 96 1.61 2.84 -8.88
N GLY A 97 2.88 3.20 -8.93
CA GLY A 97 4.00 2.28 -9.10
C GLY A 97 4.61 1.84 -7.76
N GLY A 98 5.78 1.19 -7.83
CA GLY A 98 6.45 0.56 -6.69
C GLY A 98 6.61 1.47 -5.47
N SER A 99 7.03 2.75 -5.64
CA SER A 99 7.18 3.66 -4.48
C SER A 99 5.87 3.90 -3.73
N THR A 100 4.73 3.97 -4.45
CA THR A 100 3.41 4.11 -3.82
C THR A 100 3.03 2.84 -3.06
N ILE A 101 3.33 1.67 -3.64
CA ILE A 101 3.07 0.36 -3.03
C ILE A 101 3.97 0.18 -1.81
N ASP A 102 5.27 0.46 -1.91
CA ASP A 102 6.23 0.38 -0.78
C ASP A 102 5.80 1.28 0.39
N CYS A 103 5.41 2.54 0.10
CA CYS A 103 4.87 3.44 1.11
C CYS A 103 3.67 2.82 1.83
N SER A 104 2.75 2.23 1.07
CA SER A 104 1.53 1.62 1.58
C SER A 104 1.79 0.37 2.42
N LYS A 105 2.75 -0.45 2.04
CA LYS A 105 3.21 -1.60 2.84
C LYS A 105 3.80 -1.17 4.17
N ALA A 106 4.66 -0.14 4.15
CA ALA A 106 5.23 0.42 5.38
C ALA A 106 4.15 1.03 6.29
N ILE A 107 3.12 1.67 5.71
CA ILE A 107 1.95 2.17 6.46
C ILE A 107 1.17 0.98 7.04
N ALA A 108 0.94 -0.08 6.25
CA ALA A 108 0.18 -1.25 6.68
C ALA A 108 0.79 -1.94 7.91
N ALA A 109 2.11 -2.16 7.89
CA ALA A 109 2.83 -2.68 9.04
C ALA A 109 2.86 -1.69 10.21
N GLY A 110 3.16 -0.42 9.93
CA GLY A 110 3.28 0.62 10.95
C GLY A 110 1.96 0.92 11.68
N ALA A 111 0.82 0.81 11.02
CA ALA A 111 -0.49 1.03 11.63
C ALA A 111 -0.90 -0.09 12.61
N CYS A 112 -0.24 -1.25 12.52
CA CYS A 112 -0.45 -2.38 13.43
C CYS A 112 0.67 -2.50 14.50
N TYR A 113 1.62 -1.56 14.53
CA TYR A 113 2.77 -1.56 15.41
C TYR A 113 2.69 -0.43 16.45
N ASP A 114 2.89 -0.77 17.73
CA ASP A 114 2.95 0.22 18.81
C ASP A 114 4.38 0.79 18.96
N GLY A 115 4.75 1.69 18.05
CA GLY A 115 6.07 2.30 18.02
C GLY A 115 6.33 3.11 16.73
N ASP A 116 7.60 3.46 16.53
CA ASP A 116 8.00 4.15 15.29
C ASP A 116 8.07 3.15 14.12
N PRO A 117 7.43 3.41 12.98
CA PRO A 117 7.54 2.53 11.80
C PRO A 117 8.98 2.23 11.37
N TRP A 118 9.94 3.11 11.70
CA TRP A 118 11.35 2.86 11.43
C TRP A 118 11.95 1.71 12.25
N ASP A 119 11.37 1.39 13.40
CA ASP A 119 11.80 0.26 14.23
C ASP A 119 11.55 -1.12 13.57
N LEU A 120 10.72 -1.16 12.54
CA LEU A 120 10.44 -2.36 11.76
C LEU A 120 11.53 -2.67 10.74
N VAL A 121 12.38 -1.69 10.43
CA VAL A 121 13.47 -1.83 9.45
C VAL A 121 14.53 -2.82 9.98
N GLY A 122 14.75 -3.90 9.23
CA GLY A 122 15.67 -4.96 9.62
C GLY A 122 15.20 -5.83 10.79
N HIS A 123 13.92 -5.68 11.20
CA HIS A 123 13.31 -6.40 12.31
C HIS A 123 11.97 -7.03 11.89
N PRO A 124 11.98 -8.01 10.95
CA PRO A 124 10.75 -8.66 10.50
C PRO A 124 9.97 -9.34 11.62
N GLU A 125 10.65 -9.77 12.68
CA GLU A 125 10.04 -10.38 13.86
C GLU A 125 9.12 -9.44 14.66
N LYS A 126 9.23 -8.13 14.45
CA LYS A 126 8.34 -7.13 15.07
C LYS A 126 7.04 -6.92 14.30
N ILE A 127 6.96 -7.42 13.07
CA ILE A 127 5.77 -7.29 12.23
C ILE A 127 4.84 -8.48 12.52
N GLU A 128 4.05 -8.36 13.56
CA GLU A 128 3.11 -9.41 13.97
C GLU A 128 1.78 -9.32 13.20
N ASN A 129 1.46 -8.15 12.64
CA ASN A 129 0.25 -7.91 11.86
C ASN A 129 0.48 -6.78 10.84
N ALA A 130 -0.36 -6.75 9.80
CA ALA A 130 -0.40 -5.68 8.82
C ALA A 130 -1.84 -5.46 8.34
N MET A 131 -2.17 -4.21 7.99
CA MET A 131 -3.47 -3.90 7.37
C MET A 131 -3.55 -4.52 5.97
N PRO A 132 -4.76 -4.90 5.51
CA PRO A 132 -4.97 -5.34 4.14
C PRO A 132 -4.55 -4.29 3.12
N ILE A 133 -3.89 -4.73 2.03
CA ILE A 133 -3.46 -3.88 0.93
C ILE A 133 -4.13 -4.36 -0.35
N ILE A 134 -4.75 -3.45 -1.09
CA ILE A 134 -5.29 -3.72 -2.43
C ILE A 134 -4.63 -2.74 -3.40
N ALA A 135 -3.66 -3.22 -4.17
CA ALA A 135 -2.86 -2.37 -5.05
C ALA A 135 -3.48 -2.24 -6.45
N VAL A 136 -3.60 -1.00 -6.93
CA VAL A 136 -3.86 -0.72 -8.35
C VAL A 136 -2.53 -0.31 -8.99
N ALA A 137 -1.79 -1.30 -9.48
CA ALA A 137 -0.50 -1.07 -10.12
C ALA A 137 -0.68 -0.37 -11.47
N THR A 138 -0.04 0.79 -11.64
CA THR A 138 -0.14 1.60 -12.87
C THR A 138 1.08 1.44 -13.78
N MET A 139 2.07 0.66 -13.35
CA MET A 139 3.32 0.44 -14.08
C MET A 139 3.87 -0.95 -13.76
N ALA A 140 4.14 -1.74 -14.77
CA ALA A 140 4.90 -2.97 -14.65
C ALA A 140 6.40 -2.62 -14.53
N ALA A 141 6.96 -2.66 -13.33
CA ALA A 141 8.34 -2.24 -13.06
C ALA A 141 8.99 -3.11 -11.97
N THR A 142 8.86 -2.72 -10.69
CA THR A 142 9.58 -3.35 -9.57
C THR A 142 9.00 -4.68 -9.12
N GLY A 143 7.70 -4.92 -9.38
CA GLY A 143 6.99 -6.09 -8.87
C GLY A 143 6.60 -5.97 -7.39
N SER A 144 6.67 -4.76 -6.81
CA SER A 144 6.30 -4.54 -5.40
C SER A 144 4.92 -5.07 -5.02
N GLU A 145 3.99 -5.20 -5.98
CA GLU A 145 2.69 -5.82 -5.77
C GLU A 145 2.75 -7.33 -5.55
N MET A 146 3.91 -7.95 -5.80
CA MET A 146 4.12 -9.41 -5.78
C MET A 146 5.25 -9.85 -4.86
N ASP A 147 5.82 -8.95 -4.06
CA ASP A 147 6.93 -9.24 -3.15
C ASP A 147 6.61 -8.84 -1.71
N PRO A 148 7.34 -9.34 -0.69
CA PRO A 148 7.10 -9.03 0.72
C PRO A 148 7.88 -7.80 1.22
N PHE A 149 8.46 -7.00 0.33
CA PHE A 149 9.37 -5.92 0.69
C PHE A 149 8.74 -4.54 0.53
N ALA A 150 9.21 -3.58 1.34
CA ALA A 150 8.92 -2.16 1.19
C ALA A 150 10.18 -1.35 1.47
N VAL A 151 10.65 -0.59 0.49
CA VAL A 151 11.87 0.21 0.62
C VAL A 151 11.50 1.65 0.96
N ILE A 152 11.94 2.12 2.13
CA ILE A 152 11.67 3.48 2.62
C ILE A 152 12.96 4.24 2.94
N THR A 153 12.87 5.55 2.94
CA THR A 153 13.98 6.47 3.21
C THR A 153 13.72 7.23 4.51
N ASN A 154 14.64 7.13 5.45
CA ASN A 154 14.66 8.00 6.61
C ASN A 154 15.52 9.23 6.28
N GLU A 155 14.86 10.41 6.21
CA GLU A 155 15.50 11.67 5.80
C GLU A 155 16.46 12.20 6.87
N GLU A 156 16.19 11.91 8.15
CA GLU A 156 17.02 12.38 9.27
C GLU A 156 18.36 11.65 9.30
N THR A 157 18.33 10.32 9.14
CA THR A 157 19.54 9.48 9.16
C THR A 157 20.17 9.32 7.77
N LYS A 158 19.50 9.81 6.72
CA LYS A 158 19.89 9.64 5.30
C LYS A 158 20.10 8.18 4.90
N GLN A 159 19.29 7.28 5.48
CA GLN A 159 19.33 5.86 5.21
C GLN A 159 18.14 5.44 4.33
N LYS A 160 18.39 4.58 3.36
CA LYS A 160 17.37 3.90 2.56
C LYS A 160 17.47 2.42 2.87
N LYS A 161 16.41 1.85 3.42
CA LYS A 161 16.36 0.46 3.88
C LYS A 161 15.00 -0.16 3.62
N ASP A 162 14.93 -1.47 3.72
CA ASP A 162 13.73 -2.25 3.54
C ASP A 162 13.09 -2.68 4.85
N ILE A 163 11.78 -2.82 4.79
CA ILE A 163 10.94 -3.57 5.71
C ILE A 163 10.53 -4.83 4.97
N ALA A 164 10.58 -5.99 5.61
CA ALA A 164 10.24 -7.26 4.98
C ALA A 164 9.35 -8.11 5.90
N SER A 165 8.25 -8.63 5.36
CA SER A 165 7.40 -9.60 6.05
C SER A 165 6.46 -10.27 5.06
N ASP A 166 6.19 -11.57 5.25
CA ASP A 166 5.21 -12.31 4.45
C ASP A 166 3.77 -11.73 4.58
N LEU A 167 3.52 -10.91 5.59
CA LEU A 167 2.26 -10.18 5.78
C LEU A 167 2.08 -8.99 4.81
N LEU A 168 3.11 -8.67 4.02
CA LEU A 168 3.11 -7.52 3.09
C LEU A 168 2.96 -7.93 1.61
N TYR A 169 2.64 -9.19 1.32
CA TYR A 169 2.31 -9.64 -0.03
C TYR A 169 1.00 -9.03 -0.51
#